data_7708d095e4e9df2c781a84ad1f24f92f
#
_entry.id   7708d095e4e9df2c781a84ad1f24f92f
#
_cell.length_a   1.000
_cell.length_b   1.000
_cell.length_c   1.000
_cell.angle_alpha   90.00
_cell.angle_beta   90.00
_cell.angle_gamma   90.00
#
_symmetry.space_group_name_H-M   'P 1'
#
loop_
_entity.id
_entity.type
_entity.pdbx_description
1 polymer ?
#
loop_
_entity_poly.entity_id
_entity_poly.type
_entity_poly.pdbx_seq_one_letter_code
_entity_poly.pdbx_strand_id
1 'polypeptide(L)'
;MNSKVFMVIRILLGLFVIIFGANKLYPFLPAPEEMPEGMMTYFTGLTMSKTLILVGLVEVLAGISFILNKYGALMAIILMSVSVCAVLFHLTMAMESIAPALALLILNIVVLVGYKDRYKDILRP
;
A
#
# COMPACT_ATOMS: atom_id res chain seq x y z
N MET A 1 5.14 1.06 21.63
CA MET A 1 3.75 0.75 21.20
C MET A 1 3.31 -0.54 21.86
N ASN A 2 2.10 -0.57 22.39
CA ASN A 2 1.51 -1.77 23.00
C ASN A 2 1.39 -2.88 21.94
N SER A 3 1.72 -4.12 22.30
CA SER A 3 1.71 -5.25 21.35
C SER A 3 0.32 -5.55 20.78
N LYS A 4 -0.73 -5.35 21.57
CA LYS A 4 -2.11 -5.54 21.10
C LYS A 4 -2.51 -4.44 20.11
N VAL A 5 -2.15 -3.19 20.39
CA VAL A 5 -2.40 -2.07 19.48
C VAL A 5 -1.66 -2.27 18.18
N PHE A 6 -0.40 -2.66 18.25
CA PHE A 6 0.40 -2.96 17.05
C PHE A 6 -0.23 -4.09 16.22
N MET A 7 -0.68 -5.16 16.87
CA MET A 7 -1.34 -6.28 16.20
C MET A 7 -2.60 -5.80 15.45
N VAL A 8 -3.43 -4.98 16.08
CA VAL A 8 -4.66 -4.46 15.46
C VAL A 8 -4.32 -3.61 14.23
N ILE A 9 -3.36 -2.69 14.37
CA ILE A 9 -2.95 -1.81 13.26
C ILE A 9 -2.36 -2.63 12.12
N ARG A 10 -1.54 -3.62 12.43
CA ARG A 10 -0.92 -4.51 11.46
C ARG A 10 -1.97 -5.29 10.67
N ILE A 11 -2.97 -5.83 11.36
CA ILE A 11 -4.06 -6.58 10.71
C ILE A 11 -4.93 -5.64 9.87
N LEU A 12 -5.24 -4.45 10.37
CA LEU A 12 -5.99 -3.44 9.60
C LEU A 12 -5.28 -3.08 8.30
N LEU A 13 -3.98 -2.79 8.38
CA LEU A 13 -3.19 -2.51 7.19
C LEU A 13 -3.18 -3.72 6.25
N GLY A 14 -3.04 -4.91 6.79
CA GLY A 14 -3.04 -6.15 6.01
C GLY A 14 -4.33 -6.32 5.22
N LEU A 15 -5.47 -6.17 5.88
CA LEU A 15 -6.77 -6.27 5.22
C LEU A 15 -6.95 -5.18 4.15
N PHE A 16 -6.55 -3.94 4.48
CA PHE A 16 -6.63 -2.81 3.56
C PHE A 16 -5.89 -3.10 2.25
N VAL A 17 -4.62 -3.50 2.35
CA VAL A 17 -3.81 -3.72 1.14
C VAL A 17 -4.18 -4.99 0.39
N ILE A 18 -4.73 -6.01 1.06
CA ILE A 18 -5.26 -7.19 0.36
C ILE A 18 -6.45 -6.79 -0.51
N ILE A 19 -7.36 -5.99 0.02
CA ILE A 19 -8.55 -5.56 -0.72
C ILE A 19 -8.13 -4.73 -1.94
N PHE A 20 -7.32 -3.71 -1.75
CA PHE A 20 -6.91 -2.83 -2.86
C PHE A 20 -5.96 -3.52 -3.82
N GLY A 21 -5.08 -4.41 -3.33
CA GLY A 21 -4.20 -5.19 -4.18
C GLY A 21 -4.97 -6.20 -5.03
N ALA A 22 -5.89 -6.92 -4.42
CA ALA A 22 -6.73 -7.87 -5.15
C ALA A 22 -7.58 -7.16 -6.22
N ASN A 23 -8.05 -5.94 -5.93
CA ASN A 23 -8.79 -5.15 -6.90
C ASN A 23 -7.95 -4.79 -8.14
N LYS A 24 -6.64 -4.62 -7.97
CA LYS A 24 -5.72 -4.37 -9.09
C LYS A 24 -5.51 -5.61 -9.95
N LEU A 25 -5.57 -6.80 -9.33
CA LEU A 25 -5.43 -8.07 -10.04
C LEU A 25 -6.72 -8.48 -10.73
N TYR A 26 -7.86 -8.28 -10.07
CA TYR A 26 -9.18 -8.57 -10.59
C TYR A 26 -10.16 -7.52 -10.08
N PRO A 27 -10.51 -6.51 -10.90
CA PRO A 27 -11.34 -5.40 -10.43
C PRO A 27 -12.72 -5.84 -9.92
N PHE A 28 -13.06 -5.46 -8.70
CA PHE A 28 -14.36 -5.72 -8.08
C PHE A 28 -14.92 -4.50 -7.35
N LEU A 29 -14.09 -3.49 -7.04
CA LEU A 29 -14.55 -2.24 -6.45
C LEU A 29 -15.11 -1.31 -7.52
N PRO A 30 -16.07 -0.42 -7.18
CA PRO A 30 -16.61 0.53 -8.14
C PRO A 30 -15.52 1.41 -8.73
N ALA A 31 -15.48 1.55 -10.06
CA ALA A 31 -14.59 2.47 -10.73
C ALA A 31 -15.19 3.88 -10.71
N PRO A 32 -14.37 4.95 -10.77
CA PRO A 32 -14.89 6.30 -10.93
C PRO A 32 -15.73 6.42 -12.21
N GLU A 33 -16.88 7.11 -12.12
CA GLU A 33 -17.76 7.31 -13.29
C GLU A 33 -17.08 8.12 -14.39
N GLU A 34 -16.30 9.12 -13.97
CA GLU A 34 -15.52 9.96 -14.89
C GLU A 34 -14.06 9.92 -14.51
N MET A 35 -13.21 9.76 -15.51
CA MET A 35 -11.76 9.75 -15.32
C MET A 35 -11.15 10.81 -16.24
N PRO A 36 -10.50 11.85 -15.69
CA PRO A 36 -9.80 12.83 -16.50
C PRO A 36 -8.78 12.19 -17.42
N GLU A 37 -8.51 12.83 -18.56
CA GLU A 37 -7.60 12.29 -19.58
C GLU A 37 -6.21 11.95 -19.03
N GLY A 38 -5.63 12.81 -18.20
CA GLY A 38 -4.32 12.56 -17.60
C GLY A 38 -4.31 11.32 -16.71
N MET A 39 -5.38 11.11 -15.95
CA MET A 39 -5.54 9.93 -15.11
C MET A 39 -5.68 8.67 -15.97
N MET A 40 -6.48 8.72 -17.04
CA MET A 40 -6.64 7.61 -17.96
C MET A 40 -5.31 7.24 -18.61
N THR A 41 -4.53 8.23 -19.03
CA THR A 41 -3.20 8.01 -19.62
C THR A 41 -2.27 7.33 -18.63
N TYR A 42 -2.27 7.79 -17.39
CA TYR A 42 -1.46 7.21 -16.32
C TYR A 42 -1.81 5.73 -16.08
N PHE A 43 -3.09 5.41 -15.90
CA PHE A 43 -3.51 4.03 -15.64
C PHE A 43 -3.36 3.14 -16.88
N THR A 44 -3.55 3.67 -18.07
CA THR A 44 -3.28 2.92 -19.30
C THR A 44 -1.81 2.51 -19.38
N GLY A 45 -0.90 3.43 -19.06
CA GLY A 45 0.53 3.13 -19.04
C GLY A 45 0.89 2.08 -18.00
N LEU A 46 0.33 2.18 -16.79
CA LEU A 46 0.56 1.18 -15.73
C LEU A 46 0.04 -0.20 -16.14
N THR A 47 -1.10 -0.25 -16.82
CA THR A 47 -1.69 -1.50 -17.28
C THR A 47 -0.84 -2.12 -18.41
N MET A 48 -0.44 -1.33 -19.37
CA MET A 48 0.36 -1.79 -20.50
C MET A 48 1.74 -2.31 -20.08
N SER A 49 2.36 -1.65 -19.12
CA SER A 49 3.67 -2.05 -18.60
C SER A 49 3.61 -3.20 -17.61
N LYS A 50 2.41 -3.66 -17.24
CA LYS A 50 2.17 -4.67 -16.20
C LYS A 50 2.57 -4.19 -14.79
N THR A 51 2.86 -2.91 -14.63
CA THR A 51 3.22 -2.32 -13.34
C THR A 51 2.04 -2.41 -12.35
N LEU A 52 0.81 -2.22 -12.84
CA LEU A 52 -0.37 -2.30 -11.98
C LEU A 52 -0.53 -3.69 -11.35
N ILE A 53 -0.27 -4.75 -12.13
CA ILE A 53 -0.30 -6.13 -11.63
C ILE A 53 0.79 -6.34 -10.58
N LEU A 54 2.00 -5.84 -10.85
CA LEU A 54 3.11 -5.96 -9.90
C LEU A 54 2.78 -5.26 -8.57
N VAL A 55 2.23 -4.07 -8.62
CA VAL A 55 1.81 -3.33 -7.43
C VAL A 55 0.73 -4.12 -6.67
N GLY A 56 -0.24 -4.68 -7.38
CA GLY A 56 -1.27 -5.52 -6.77
C GLY A 56 -0.71 -6.74 -6.06
N LEU A 57 0.25 -7.42 -6.68
CA LEU A 57 0.94 -8.56 -6.06
C LEU A 57 1.70 -8.15 -4.80
N VAL A 58 2.42 -7.03 -4.85
CA VAL A 58 3.14 -6.51 -3.68
C VAL A 58 2.17 -6.22 -2.54
N GLU A 59 1.05 -5.58 -2.83
CA GLU A 59 0.05 -5.26 -1.82
C GLU A 59 -0.57 -6.51 -1.20
N VAL A 60 -0.93 -7.50 -2.00
CA VAL A 60 -1.50 -8.77 -1.49
C VAL A 60 -0.48 -9.51 -0.64
N LEU A 61 0.76 -9.63 -1.11
CA LEU A 61 1.81 -10.32 -0.36
C LEU A 61 2.13 -9.58 0.94
N ALA A 62 2.20 -8.25 0.90
CA ALA A 62 2.40 -7.44 2.11
C ALA A 62 1.26 -7.66 3.10
N GLY A 63 0.02 -7.65 2.62
CA GLY A 63 -1.14 -7.86 3.48
C GLY A 63 -1.13 -9.22 4.17
N ILE A 64 -0.82 -10.27 3.44
CA ILE A 64 -0.69 -11.62 4.02
C ILE A 64 0.43 -11.64 5.07
N SER A 65 1.56 -11.03 4.78
CA SER A 65 2.69 -10.94 5.70
C SER A 65 2.32 -10.23 7.00
N PHE A 66 1.57 -9.14 6.91
CA PHE A 66 1.13 -8.38 8.08
C PHE A 66 0.14 -9.17 8.94
N ILE A 67 -0.79 -9.88 8.32
CA ILE A 67 -1.78 -10.68 9.04
C ILE A 67 -1.09 -11.85 9.76
N LEU A 68 -0.20 -12.56 9.06
CA LEU A 68 0.51 -13.71 9.62
C LEU A 68 1.69 -13.30 10.52
N ASN A 69 2.07 -12.02 10.50
CA ASN A 69 3.25 -11.51 11.20
C ASN A 69 4.53 -12.26 10.79
N LYS A 70 4.66 -12.53 9.49
CA LYS A 70 5.85 -13.16 8.89
C LYS A 70 6.37 -12.27 7.78
N TYR A 71 7.66 -11.93 7.84
CA TYR A 71 8.31 -11.02 6.88
C TYR A 71 7.68 -9.62 6.86
N GLY A 72 6.94 -9.26 7.92
CA GLY A 72 6.26 -7.97 7.98
C GLY A 72 7.21 -6.79 7.93
N ALA A 73 8.35 -6.89 8.60
CA ALA A 73 9.36 -5.82 8.58
C ALA A 73 9.86 -5.54 7.16
N LEU A 74 10.17 -6.59 6.40
CA LEU A 74 10.58 -6.47 5.00
C LEU A 74 9.47 -5.87 4.15
N MET A 75 8.27 -6.40 4.28
CA MET A 75 7.14 -5.95 3.46
C MET A 75 6.72 -4.51 3.79
N ALA A 76 6.90 -4.07 5.04
CA ALA A 76 6.63 -2.68 5.39
C ALA A 76 7.56 -1.71 4.65
N ILE A 77 8.83 -2.08 4.48
CA ILE A 77 9.77 -1.28 3.69
C ILE A 77 9.37 -1.27 2.21
N ILE A 78 9.09 -2.43 1.65
CA ILE A 78 8.73 -2.55 0.23
C ILE A 78 7.42 -1.78 -0.05
N LEU A 79 6.43 -1.91 0.84
CA LEU A 79 5.14 -1.24 0.68
C LEU A 79 5.26 0.29 0.74
N MET A 80 6.27 0.83 1.41
CA MET A 80 6.45 2.28 1.49
C MET A 80 6.54 2.93 0.11
N SER A 81 7.17 2.28 -0.87
CA SER A 81 7.23 2.82 -2.23
C SER A 81 5.84 2.94 -2.84
N VAL A 82 4.98 1.96 -2.61
CA VAL A 82 3.59 1.99 -3.08
C VAL A 82 2.79 3.07 -2.37
N SER A 83 2.93 3.16 -1.04
CA SER A 83 2.20 4.14 -0.23
C SER A 83 2.55 5.58 -0.63
N VAL A 84 3.82 5.87 -0.81
CA VAL A 84 4.29 7.20 -1.22
C VAL A 84 3.78 7.54 -2.63
N CYS A 85 3.87 6.59 -3.57
CA CYS A 85 3.38 6.81 -4.92
C CYS A 85 1.86 7.00 -4.96
N ALA A 86 1.11 6.28 -4.11
CA ALA A 86 -0.33 6.44 -4.03
C ALA A 86 -0.71 7.85 -3.55
N VAL A 87 -0.03 8.36 -2.53
CA VAL A 87 -0.27 9.71 -2.05
C VAL A 87 0.12 10.74 -3.12
N LEU A 88 1.27 10.56 -3.77
CA LEU A 88 1.72 11.46 -4.83
C LEU A 88 0.71 11.51 -5.99
N PHE A 89 0.20 10.35 -6.41
CA PHE A 89 -0.82 10.28 -7.44
C PHE A 89 -2.05 11.09 -7.06
N HIS A 90 -2.56 10.92 -5.84
CA HIS A 90 -3.75 11.65 -5.40
C HIS A 90 -3.49 13.14 -5.21
N LEU A 91 -2.31 13.54 -4.74
CA LEU A 91 -1.94 14.95 -4.61
C LEU A 91 -1.90 15.67 -5.95
N THR A 92 -1.52 14.98 -7.00
CA THR A 92 -1.31 15.60 -8.32
C THR A 92 -2.47 15.40 -9.28
N MET A 93 -3.23 14.32 -9.15
CA MET A 93 -4.23 13.93 -10.14
C MET A 93 -5.63 13.68 -9.59
N ALA A 94 -5.78 13.42 -8.29
CA ALA A 94 -7.06 12.99 -7.72
C ALA A 94 -7.20 13.42 -6.26
N MET A 95 -7.05 14.72 -5.99
CA MET A 95 -7.05 15.25 -4.61
C MET A 95 -8.35 14.90 -3.86
N GLU A 96 -9.48 14.85 -4.55
CA GLU A 96 -10.79 14.57 -3.93
C GLU A 96 -10.91 13.18 -3.33
N SER A 97 -10.07 12.25 -3.74
CA SER A 97 -10.10 10.86 -3.26
C SER A 97 -8.83 10.46 -2.50
N ILE A 98 -8.10 11.44 -1.96
CA ILE A 98 -6.81 11.20 -1.30
C ILE A 98 -6.93 10.45 0.03
N ALA A 99 -8.08 10.46 0.69
CA ALA A 99 -8.22 9.93 2.05
C ALA A 99 -7.75 8.46 2.21
N PRO A 100 -8.12 7.51 1.34
CA PRO A 100 -7.59 6.14 1.44
C PRO A 100 -6.08 6.06 1.27
N ALA A 101 -5.49 6.87 0.40
CA ALA A 101 -4.03 6.88 0.20
C ALA A 101 -3.31 7.41 1.42
N LEU A 102 -3.85 8.44 2.08
CA LEU A 102 -3.30 8.95 3.33
C LEU A 102 -3.41 7.91 4.44
N ALA A 103 -4.53 7.20 4.53
CA ALA A 103 -4.70 6.11 5.50
C ALA A 103 -3.65 5.02 5.28
N LEU A 104 -3.43 4.63 4.01
CA LEU A 104 -2.40 3.65 3.66
C LEU A 104 -1.02 4.11 4.12
N LEU A 105 -0.64 5.33 3.80
CA LEU A 105 0.68 5.86 4.17
C LEU A 105 0.86 5.91 5.69
N ILE A 106 -0.14 6.43 6.42
CA ILE A 106 -0.07 6.54 7.87
C ILE A 106 0.04 5.16 8.52
N LEU A 107 -0.81 4.22 8.13
CA LEU A 107 -0.76 2.85 8.66
C LEU A 107 0.57 2.17 8.33
N ASN A 108 1.07 2.38 7.12
CA ASN A 108 2.37 1.83 6.70
C ASN A 108 3.51 2.38 7.55
N ILE A 109 3.53 3.69 7.80
CA ILE A 109 4.55 4.31 8.66
C ILE A 109 4.46 3.75 10.08
N VAL A 110 3.26 3.63 10.64
CA VAL A 110 3.08 3.09 11.99
C VAL A 110 3.59 1.65 12.08
N VAL A 111 3.27 0.81 11.10
CA VAL A 111 3.76 -0.58 11.07
C VAL A 111 5.27 -0.62 10.89
N LEU A 112 5.83 0.24 10.04
CA LEU A 112 7.27 0.36 9.84
C LEU A 112 7.96 0.69 11.16
N VAL A 113 7.46 1.70 11.88
CA VAL A 113 8.00 2.10 13.19
C VAL A 113 7.84 0.97 14.22
N GLY A 114 6.73 0.25 14.16
CA GLY A 114 6.50 -0.89 15.05
C GLY A 114 7.53 -2.01 14.91
N TYR A 115 8.12 -2.14 13.73
CA TYR A 115 9.18 -3.12 13.46
C TYR A 115 10.59 -2.53 13.58
N LYS A 116 10.76 -1.33 14.13
CA LYS A 116 12.03 -0.58 14.12
C LYS A 116 13.24 -1.40 14.56
N ASP A 117 13.06 -2.28 15.53
CA ASP A 117 14.17 -3.10 16.06
C ASP A 117 14.69 -4.13 15.05
N ARG A 118 13.90 -4.43 14.01
CA ARG A 118 14.27 -5.36 12.95
C ARG A 118 15.20 -4.76 11.91
N TYR A 119 15.37 -3.44 11.89
CA TYR A 119 16.11 -2.74 10.82
C TYR A 119 17.53 -2.35 11.21
N LYS A 120 18.01 -2.71 12.39
CA LYS A 120 19.29 -2.24 12.93
C LYS A 120 20.46 -2.54 12.00
N ASP A 121 20.55 -3.75 11.48
CA ASP A 121 21.66 -4.14 10.60
C ASP A 121 21.58 -3.49 9.23
N ILE A 122 20.37 -3.33 8.71
CA ILE A 122 20.13 -2.70 7.40
C ILE A 122 20.53 -1.21 7.45
N LEU A 123 20.26 -0.55 8.58
CA LEU A 123 20.54 0.88 8.75
C LEU A 123 21.97 1.18 9.18
N ARG A 124 22.77 0.17 9.42
CA ARG A 124 24.17 0.33 9.80
C ARG A 124 24.99 0.70 8.55
N PRO A 125 25.70 1.87 8.57
CA PRO A 125 26.54 2.25 7.44
C PRO A 125 27.73 1.33 7.23
#